data_e4d9060f3af2a2fa9a245e689df123f7
#
_entry.id   e4d9060f3af2a2fa9a245e689df123f7
#
_cell.length_a   1.000
_cell.length_b   1.000
_cell.length_c   1.000
_cell.angle_alpha   90.00
_cell.angle_beta   90.00
_cell.angle_gamma   90.00
#
_symmetry.space_group_name_H-M   'P 1'
#
loop_
_entity.id
_entity.type
_entity.pdbx_description
1 polymer ?
#
loop_
_entity_poly.entity_id
_entity_poly.type
_entity_poly.pdbx_seq_one_letter_code
_entity_poly.pdbx_strand_id
1 'polypeptide(L)'
;MTTVAAPGISTTAAALRRLYFARAAFALVWAGVTFAVADELTGLSTTLLVIYPLVDVAAAVIDARSSRSTGSPVLLYVNIAVSLLAAVGLAIAGSSGIPAVLRVWGAWAVVAGLVQLVVGVTRRTMGGQWPMIISGGLSVLAGSSFFAAASATDPALTNAVGYAIPGAVFFLIAAIRLGRTAKEN
;
A
#
# COMPACT_ATOMS: atom_id res chain seq x y z
N MET A 1 -11.19 15.32 -33.77
CA MET A 1 -12.26 14.79 -32.88
C MET A 1 -11.69 14.72 -31.48
N THR A 2 -11.96 15.72 -30.67
CA THR A 2 -11.59 15.74 -29.23
C THR A 2 -12.60 14.89 -28.48
N THR A 3 -12.21 13.70 -28.09
CA THR A 3 -12.99 12.84 -27.19
C THR A 3 -12.97 13.48 -25.80
N VAL A 4 -14.03 14.18 -25.44
CA VAL A 4 -14.24 14.68 -24.08
C VAL A 4 -14.42 13.46 -23.18
N ALA A 5 -13.46 13.22 -22.27
CA ALA A 5 -13.56 12.12 -21.30
C ALA A 5 -14.86 12.30 -20.49
N ALA A 6 -15.59 11.19 -20.28
CA ALA A 6 -16.84 11.22 -19.52
C ALA A 6 -16.58 11.83 -18.12
N PRO A 7 -17.43 12.74 -17.62
CA PRO A 7 -17.21 13.50 -16.38
C PRO A 7 -16.85 12.64 -15.16
N GLY A 8 -17.34 11.39 -15.08
CA GLY A 8 -17.05 10.47 -13.98
C GLY A 8 -15.62 9.93 -13.96
N ILE A 9 -14.94 9.80 -15.10
CA ILE A 9 -13.57 9.27 -15.18
C ILE A 9 -12.57 10.34 -14.71
N SER A 10 -12.78 11.60 -15.09
CA SER A 10 -11.91 12.72 -14.69
C SER A 10 -11.96 12.99 -13.19
N THR A 11 -13.15 12.91 -12.58
CA THR A 11 -13.32 13.08 -11.12
C THR A 11 -12.67 11.93 -10.32
N THR A 12 -12.80 10.70 -10.78
CA THR A 12 -12.16 9.54 -10.16
C THR A 12 -10.64 9.63 -10.24
N ALA A 13 -10.09 10.00 -11.41
CA ALA A 13 -8.64 10.16 -11.58
C ALA A 13 -8.08 11.27 -10.67
N ALA A 14 -8.79 12.38 -10.49
CA ALA A 14 -8.39 13.44 -9.58
C ALA A 14 -8.42 13.00 -8.10
N ALA A 15 -9.43 12.23 -7.69
CA ALA A 15 -9.52 11.68 -6.35
C ALA A 15 -8.38 10.68 -6.07
N LEU A 16 -8.11 9.76 -6.99
CA LEU A 16 -7.01 8.81 -6.90
C LEU A 16 -5.65 9.50 -6.84
N ARG A 17 -5.45 10.56 -7.64
CA ARG A 17 -4.22 11.34 -7.60
C ARG A 17 -3.95 11.92 -6.22
N ARG A 18 -4.95 12.54 -5.59
CA ARG A 18 -4.83 13.08 -4.23
C ARG A 18 -4.54 11.99 -3.21
N LEU A 19 -5.22 10.85 -3.33
CA LEU A 19 -5.03 9.69 -2.47
C LEU A 19 -3.61 9.15 -2.57
N TYR A 20 -3.06 9.02 -3.78
CA TYR A 20 -1.70 8.53 -3.99
C TYR A 20 -0.63 9.48 -3.45
N PHE A 21 -0.82 10.81 -3.59
CA PHE A 21 0.06 11.77 -2.92
C PHE A 21 0.00 11.64 -1.40
N ALA A 22 -1.19 11.51 -0.82
CA ALA A 22 -1.34 11.33 0.63
C ALA A 22 -0.68 10.03 1.11
N ARG A 23 -0.83 8.92 0.37
CA ARG A 23 -0.17 7.64 0.67
C ARG A 23 1.35 7.73 0.58
N ALA A 24 1.88 8.41 -0.44
CA ALA A 24 3.32 8.62 -0.58
C ALA A 24 3.88 9.44 0.58
N ALA A 25 3.25 10.55 0.92
CA ALA A 25 3.67 11.41 2.02
C ALA A 25 3.63 10.67 3.36
N PHE A 26 2.52 9.96 3.63
CA PHE A 26 2.39 9.14 4.84
C PHE A 26 3.49 8.08 4.92
N ALA A 27 3.71 7.31 3.85
CA ALA A 27 4.67 6.21 3.85
C ALA A 27 6.11 6.71 4.08
N LEU A 28 6.49 7.87 3.52
CA LEU A 28 7.82 8.46 3.75
C LEU A 28 7.99 8.95 5.20
N VAL A 29 7.00 9.67 5.73
CA VAL A 29 7.04 10.14 7.13
C VAL A 29 7.05 8.96 8.08
N TRP A 30 6.16 7.97 7.86
CA TRP A 30 6.09 6.77 8.66
C TRP A 30 7.41 5.99 8.62
N ALA A 31 8.01 5.81 7.43
CA ALA A 31 9.29 5.12 7.30
C ALA A 31 10.40 5.83 8.10
N GLY A 32 10.50 7.16 8.00
CA GLY A 32 11.48 7.92 8.74
C GLY A 32 11.32 7.82 10.27
N VAL A 33 10.07 7.96 10.75
CA VAL A 33 9.77 7.86 12.19
C VAL A 33 10.00 6.44 12.71
N THR A 34 9.54 5.42 11.97
CA THR A 34 9.66 4.03 12.38
C THR A 34 11.12 3.57 12.33
N PHE A 35 11.90 4.03 11.34
CA PHE A 35 13.32 3.70 11.23
C PHE A 35 14.11 4.17 12.46
N ALA A 36 13.75 5.31 13.03
CA ALA A 36 14.39 5.85 14.24
C ALA A 36 14.17 5.01 15.51
N VAL A 37 13.21 4.07 15.49
CA VAL A 37 12.85 3.21 16.63
C VAL A 37 12.83 1.72 16.25
N ALA A 38 13.34 1.36 15.07
CA ALA A 38 13.28 0.00 14.53
C ALA A 38 14.32 -0.98 15.10
N ASP A 39 15.26 -0.49 15.91
CA ASP A 39 16.31 -1.32 16.52
C ASP A 39 15.72 -2.30 17.54
N GLU A 40 14.61 -1.95 18.18
CA GLU A 40 13.95 -2.76 19.18
C GLU A 40 12.45 -2.90 18.93
N LEU A 41 11.91 -4.08 19.27
CA LEU A 41 10.47 -4.31 19.28
C LEU A 41 9.88 -3.83 20.61
N THR A 42 9.40 -2.60 20.62
CA THR A 42 8.77 -1.92 21.76
C THR A 42 7.27 -1.71 21.51
N GLY A 43 6.53 -1.22 22.51
CA GLY A 43 5.15 -0.79 22.32
C GLY A 43 5.01 0.33 21.29
N LEU A 44 6.00 1.22 21.19
CA LEU A 44 6.01 2.31 20.20
C LEU A 44 6.21 1.76 18.78
N SER A 45 7.24 0.95 18.54
CA SER A 45 7.50 0.35 17.23
C SER A 45 6.34 -0.55 16.79
N THR A 46 5.76 -1.35 17.71
CA THR A 46 4.55 -2.14 17.45
C THR A 46 3.36 -1.26 17.04
N THR A 47 3.13 -0.16 17.74
CA THR A 47 2.05 0.79 17.40
C THR A 47 2.24 1.38 16.00
N LEU A 48 3.44 1.80 15.67
CA LEU A 48 3.76 2.33 14.33
C LEU A 48 3.52 1.26 13.24
N LEU A 49 3.92 0.00 13.49
CA LEU A 49 3.67 -1.11 12.56
C LEU A 49 2.16 -1.36 12.37
N VAL A 50 1.35 -1.27 13.41
CA VAL A 50 -0.13 -1.43 13.34
C VAL A 50 -0.78 -0.26 12.60
N ILE A 51 -0.30 0.97 12.76
CA ILE A 51 -0.82 2.16 12.08
C ILE A 51 -0.73 2.02 10.55
N TYR A 52 0.30 1.40 10.01
CA TYR A 52 0.49 1.33 8.57
C TYR A 52 -0.66 0.61 7.84
N PRO A 53 -1.04 -0.64 8.18
CA PRO A 53 -2.19 -1.29 7.57
C PRO A 53 -3.52 -0.60 7.89
N LEU A 54 -3.66 0.09 9.04
CA LEU A 54 -4.86 0.89 9.32
C LEU A 54 -5.00 2.09 8.37
N VAL A 55 -3.90 2.76 8.03
CA VAL A 55 -3.91 3.80 7.00
C VAL A 55 -4.21 3.22 5.62
N ASP A 56 -3.75 2.01 5.33
CA ASP A 56 -4.13 1.31 4.09
C ASP A 56 -5.64 1.01 4.05
N VAL A 57 -6.26 0.61 5.17
CA VAL A 57 -7.73 0.50 5.31
C VAL A 57 -8.41 1.82 4.95
N ALA A 58 -7.97 2.94 5.55
CA ALA A 58 -8.54 4.25 5.27
C ALA A 58 -8.42 4.63 3.78
N ALA A 59 -7.26 4.37 3.19
CA ALA A 59 -7.01 4.62 1.77
C ALA A 59 -7.92 3.75 0.88
N ALA A 60 -8.07 2.46 1.19
CA ALA A 60 -8.94 1.55 0.45
C ALA A 60 -10.43 1.93 0.56
N VAL A 61 -10.89 2.42 1.72
CA VAL A 61 -12.24 2.96 1.90
C VAL A 61 -12.46 4.19 1.04
N ILE A 62 -11.52 5.13 1.02
CA ILE A 62 -11.59 6.35 0.19
C ILE A 62 -11.62 5.96 -1.29
N ASP A 63 -10.75 5.03 -1.71
CA ASP A 63 -10.72 4.54 -3.09
C ASP A 63 -12.05 3.86 -3.46
N ALA A 64 -12.57 2.96 -2.63
CA ALA A 64 -13.83 2.27 -2.88
C ALA A 64 -15.01 3.24 -3.02
N ARG A 65 -15.02 4.32 -2.25
CA ARG A 65 -16.07 5.35 -2.33
C ARG A 65 -15.94 6.19 -3.62
N SER A 66 -14.72 6.57 -4.00
CA SER A 66 -14.48 7.41 -5.17
C SER A 66 -14.62 6.65 -6.50
N SER A 67 -14.47 5.33 -6.48
CA SER A 67 -14.48 4.47 -7.68
C SER A 67 -15.80 3.73 -7.93
N ARG A 68 -16.83 3.99 -7.13
CA ARG A 68 -18.15 3.29 -7.25
C ARG A 68 -18.78 3.39 -8.66
N SER A 69 -18.54 4.48 -9.35
CA SER A 69 -19.08 4.71 -10.71
C SER A 69 -18.25 4.05 -11.82
N THR A 70 -17.06 3.52 -11.53
CA THR A 70 -16.10 3.05 -12.54
C THR A 70 -15.79 1.55 -12.47
N GLY A 71 -16.36 0.82 -11.50
CA GLY A 71 -16.14 -0.62 -11.38
C GLY A 71 -16.58 -1.23 -10.05
N SER A 72 -16.43 -2.56 -9.94
CA SER A 72 -16.76 -3.28 -8.70
C SER A 72 -15.72 -2.99 -7.60
N PRO A 73 -16.15 -2.58 -6.40
CA PRO A 73 -15.24 -2.32 -5.29
C PRO A 73 -14.82 -3.58 -4.51
N VAL A 74 -15.19 -4.79 -4.97
CA VAL A 74 -14.99 -6.05 -4.24
C VAL A 74 -13.52 -6.23 -3.82
N LEU A 75 -12.56 -6.01 -4.74
CA LEU A 75 -11.14 -6.15 -4.43
C LEU A 75 -10.67 -5.15 -3.35
N LEU A 76 -11.26 -3.95 -3.33
CA LEU A 76 -10.95 -2.96 -2.31
C LEU A 76 -11.52 -3.36 -0.95
N TYR A 77 -12.71 -3.99 -0.91
CA TYR A 77 -13.24 -4.56 0.34
C TYR A 77 -12.42 -5.75 0.82
N VAL A 78 -11.89 -6.59 -0.08
CA VAL A 78 -10.93 -7.65 0.28
C VAL A 78 -9.68 -7.01 0.90
N ASN A 79 -9.13 -5.95 0.30
CA ASN A 79 -7.97 -5.25 0.85
C ASN A 79 -8.25 -4.68 2.24
N ILE A 80 -9.41 -4.07 2.46
CA ILE A 80 -9.83 -3.57 3.78
C ILE A 80 -9.82 -4.69 4.82
N ALA A 81 -10.44 -5.83 4.51
CA ALA A 81 -10.49 -6.97 5.43
C ALA A 81 -9.10 -7.51 5.74
N VAL A 82 -8.25 -7.68 4.72
CA VAL A 82 -6.87 -8.16 4.86
C VAL A 82 -6.03 -7.21 5.69
N SER A 83 -6.15 -5.89 5.47
CA SER A 83 -5.39 -4.89 6.22
C SER A 83 -5.87 -4.75 7.67
N LEU A 84 -7.16 -4.95 7.95
CA LEU A 84 -7.68 -5.05 9.32
C LEU A 84 -7.12 -6.28 10.04
N LEU A 85 -7.13 -7.45 9.39
CA LEU A 85 -6.55 -8.68 9.93
C LEU A 85 -5.04 -8.52 10.18
N ALA A 86 -4.34 -7.85 9.29
CA ALA A 86 -2.92 -7.54 9.46
C ALA A 86 -2.68 -6.64 10.67
N ALA A 87 -3.49 -5.59 10.87
CA ALA A 87 -3.38 -4.71 12.03
C ALA A 87 -3.54 -5.49 13.35
N VAL A 88 -4.57 -6.35 13.44
CA VAL A 88 -4.78 -7.22 14.60
C VAL A 88 -3.63 -8.21 14.76
N GLY A 89 -3.22 -8.86 13.67
CA GLY A 89 -2.10 -9.81 13.67
C GLY A 89 -0.78 -9.18 14.13
N LEU A 90 -0.49 -7.94 13.70
CA LEU A 90 0.71 -7.20 14.13
C LEU A 90 0.65 -6.80 15.61
N ALA A 91 -0.52 -6.40 16.11
CA ALA A 91 -0.70 -6.11 17.53
C ALA A 91 -0.40 -7.34 18.40
N ILE A 92 -0.86 -8.52 17.98
CA ILE A 92 -0.56 -9.79 18.67
C ILE A 92 0.91 -10.16 18.49
N ALA A 93 1.43 -10.09 17.26
CA ALA A 93 2.81 -10.46 16.93
C ALA A 93 3.85 -9.59 17.65
N GLY A 94 3.50 -8.35 18.00
CA GLY A 94 4.34 -7.44 18.77
C GLY A 94 4.77 -7.99 20.14
N SER A 95 3.98 -8.89 20.74
CA SER A 95 4.33 -9.61 21.97
C SER A 95 5.11 -10.92 21.72
N SER A 96 5.21 -11.36 20.47
CA SER A 96 5.80 -12.66 20.08
C SER A 96 7.18 -12.54 19.43
N GLY A 97 7.67 -11.31 19.24
CA GLY A 97 9.00 -11.02 18.71
C GLY A 97 9.04 -10.69 17.22
N ILE A 98 10.18 -10.18 16.77
CA ILE A 98 10.41 -9.71 15.40
C ILE A 98 10.09 -10.76 14.33
N PRO A 99 10.44 -12.06 14.47
CA PRO A 99 10.06 -13.08 13.49
C PRO A 99 8.55 -13.18 13.26
N ALA A 100 7.74 -13.07 14.30
CA ALA A 100 6.28 -13.12 14.18
C ALA A 100 5.77 -11.88 13.43
N VAL A 101 6.27 -10.69 13.75
CA VAL A 101 5.96 -9.43 13.06
C VAL A 101 6.27 -9.55 11.57
N LEU A 102 7.47 -10.02 11.21
CA LEU A 102 7.88 -10.16 9.80
C LEU A 102 7.00 -11.14 9.02
N ARG A 103 6.55 -12.25 9.64
CA ARG A 103 5.64 -13.19 8.99
C ARG A 103 4.27 -12.58 8.73
N VAL A 104 3.70 -11.86 9.70
CA VAL A 104 2.41 -11.16 9.53
C VAL A 104 2.53 -10.07 8.48
N TRP A 105 3.60 -9.27 8.55
CA TRP A 105 3.88 -8.22 7.57
C TRP A 105 4.05 -8.79 6.16
N GLY A 106 4.79 -9.89 6.04
CA GLY A 106 5.00 -10.59 4.77
C GLY A 106 3.70 -11.12 4.16
N ALA A 107 2.88 -11.80 4.95
CA ALA A 107 1.58 -12.29 4.50
C ALA A 107 0.68 -11.15 4.02
N TRP A 108 0.61 -10.06 4.79
CA TRP A 108 -0.12 -8.85 4.39
C TRP A 108 0.42 -8.24 3.09
N ALA A 109 1.74 -8.07 2.96
CA ALA A 109 2.36 -7.48 1.77
C ALA A 109 2.10 -8.34 0.51
N VAL A 110 2.10 -9.67 0.63
CA VAL A 110 1.75 -10.58 -0.48
C VAL A 110 0.29 -10.36 -0.91
N VAL A 111 -0.66 -10.44 0.02
CA VAL A 111 -2.08 -10.38 -0.32
C VAL A 111 -2.48 -8.98 -0.79
N ALA A 112 -2.08 -7.93 -0.06
CA ALA A 112 -2.33 -6.55 -0.45
C ALA A 112 -1.65 -6.20 -1.80
N GLY A 113 -0.44 -6.71 -2.03
CA GLY A 113 0.27 -6.58 -3.30
C GLY A 113 -0.47 -7.24 -4.47
N LEU A 114 -1.02 -8.43 -4.29
CA LEU A 114 -1.86 -9.09 -5.29
C LEU A 114 -3.13 -8.27 -5.60
N VAL A 115 -3.82 -7.78 -4.58
CA VAL A 115 -4.99 -6.93 -4.76
C VAL A 115 -4.61 -5.66 -5.52
N GLN A 116 -3.53 -4.99 -5.13
CA GLN A 116 -3.04 -3.78 -5.80
C GLN A 116 -2.69 -4.04 -7.26
N LEU A 117 -2.00 -5.16 -7.56
CA LEU A 117 -1.65 -5.57 -8.91
C LEU A 117 -2.91 -5.75 -9.78
N VAL A 118 -3.90 -6.50 -9.28
CA VAL A 118 -5.14 -6.75 -10.02
C VAL A 118 -5.93 -5.45 -10.23
N VAL A 119 -6.07 -4.61 -9.19
CA VAL A 119 -6.73 -3.30 -9.30
C VAL A 119 -6.01 -2.41 -10.31
N GLY A 120 -4.67 -2.36 -10.29
CA GLY A 120 -3.87 -1.60 -11.25
C GLY A 120 -4.09 -2.08 -12.70
N VAL A 121 -4.11 -3.41 -12.91
CA VAL A 121 -4.37 -4.01 -14.23
C VAL A 121 -5.77 -3.69 -14.72
N THR A 122 -6.80 -3.79 -13.87
CA THR A 122 -8.18 -3.49 -14.25
C THR A 122 -8.40 -2.01 -14.57
N ARG A 123 -7.60 -1.13 -13.98
CA ARG A 123 -7.67 0.32 -14.19
C ARG A 123 -6.66 0.86 -15.22
N ARG A 124 -5.94 0.00 -15.95
CA ARG A 124 -4.88 0.44 -16.87
C ARG A 124 -5.34 1.46 -17.93
N THR A 125 -6.60 1.40 -18.33
CA THR A 125 -7.20 2.32 -19.31
C THR A 125 -7.35 3.75 -18.79
N MET A 126 -7.32 3.97 -17.47
CA MET A 126 -7.34 5.31 -16.86
C MET A 126 -6.01 6.05 -17.03
N GLY A 127 -4.94 5.39 -17.54
CA GLY A 127 -3.59 5.90 -17.59
C GLY A 127 -2.91 5.92 -16.21
N GLY A 128 -1.58 6.08 -16.21
CA GLY A 128 -0.80 6.23 -14.96
C GLY A 128 -0.76 5.02 -14.02
N GLN A 129 -1.32 3.87 -14.39
CA GLN A 129 -1.46 2.70 -13.50
C GLN A 129 -0.23 1.76 -13.50
N TRP A 130 0.67 1.87 -14.45
CA TRP A 130 1.86 1.02 -14.51
C TRP A 130 2.71 1.00 -13.24
N PRO A 131 2.95 2.15 -12.56
CA PRO A 131 3.67 2.12 -11.29
C PRO A 131 2.94 1.31 -10.22
N MET A 132 1.61 1.31 -10.22
CA MET A 132 0.81 0.53 -9.26
C MET A 132 0.89 -0.97 -9.54
N ILE A 133 0.91 -1.36 -10.83
CA ILE A 133 1.08 -2.76 -11.26
C ILE A 133 2.46 -3.27 -10.83
N ILE A 134 3.52 -2.52 -11.13
CA ILE A 134 4.90 -2.89 -10.76
C ILE A 134 5.05 -2.96 -9.24
N SER A 135 4.54 -1.95 -8.52
CA SER A 135 4.56 -1.92 -7.06
C SER A 135 3.84 -3.11 -6.44
N GLY A 136 2.67 -3.49 -6.97
CA GLY A 136 1.95 -4.67 -6.50
C GLY A 136 2.75 -5.96 -6.69
N GLY A 137 3.37 -6.14 -7.86
CA GLY A 137 4.24 -7.29 -8.13
C GLY A 137 5.48 -7.33 -7.21
N LEU A 138 6.14 -6.20 -7.01
CA LEU A 138 7.27 -6.09 -6.07
C LEU A 138 6.86 -6.33 -4.63
N SER A 139 5.64 -5.94 -4.24
CA SER A 139 5.09 -6.22 -2.91
C SER A 139 4.93 -7.72 -2.65
N VAL A 140 4.50 -8.48 -3.66
CA VAL A 140 4.42 -9.94 -3.56
C VAL A 140 5.80 -10.56 -3.35
N LEU A 141 6.79 -10.12 -4.11
CA LEU A 141 8.17 -10.62 -3.99
C LEU A 141 8.79 -10.25 -2.63
N ALA A 142 8.67 -8.97 -2.23
CA ALA A 142 9.18 -8.49 -0.95
C ALA A 142 8.46 -9.17 0.23
N GLY A 143 7.12 -9.29 0.16
CA GLY A 143 6.34 -10.00 1.18
C GLY A 143 6.78 -11.45 1.35
N SER A 144 7.07 -12.13 0.25
CA SER A 144 7.60 -13.50 0.28
C SER A 144 9.00 -13.55 0.92
N SER A 145 9.86 -12.57 0.67
CA SER A 145 11.21 -12.51 1.27
C SER A 145 11.19 -12.30 2.79
N PHE A 146 10.12 -11.69 3.34
CA PHE A 146 10.00 -11.50 4.79
C PHE A 146 9.86 -12.81 5.57
N PHE A 147 9.36 -13.88 4.96
CA PHE A 147 9.36 -15.21 5.59
C PHE A 147 10.78 -15.74 5.75
N ALA A 148 11.65 -15.51 4.77
CA ALA A 148 13.07 -15.83 4.89
C ALA A 148 13.76 -14.94 5.94
N ALA A 149 13.51 -13.64 5.92
CA ALA A 149 14.03 -12.70 6.90
C ALA A 149 13.58 -13.04 8.34
N ALA A 150 12.35 -13.52 8.52
CA ALA A 150 11.84 -13.98 9.81
C ALA A 150 12.55 -15.23 10.35
N SER A 151 13.24 -15.96 9.49
CA SER A 151 13.99 -17.18 9.83
C SER A 151 15.50 -16.96 9.85
N ALA A 152 15.96 -15.72 9.64
CA ALA A 152 17.36 -15.35 9.71
C ALA A 152 17.89 -15.44 11.15
N THR A 153 19.22 -15.53 11.30
CA THR A 153 19.88 -15.55 12.61
C THR A 153 19.65 -14.26 13.38
N ASP A 154 19.56 -13.13 12.67
CA ASP A 154 19.32 -11.80 13.25
C ASP A 154 18.18 -11.11 12.47
N PRO A 155 16.91 -11.39 12.80
CA PRO A 155 15.78 -10.78 12.15
C PRO A 155 15.61 -9.32 12.58
N ALA A 156 15.48 -8.40 11.61
CA ALA A 156 15.43 -6.96 11.86
C ALA A 156 14.12 -6.32 11.36
N LEU A 157 13.53 -5.42 12.16
CA LEU A 157 12.33 -4.65 11.77
C LEU A 157 12.60 -3.70 10.60
N THR A 158 13.85 -3.27 10.42
CA THR A 158 14.28 -2.41 9.32
C THR A 158 13.93 -2.97 7.94
N ASN A 159 13.81 -4.30 7.80
CA ASN A 159 13.33 -4.93 6.57
C ASN A 159 11.90 -4.48 6.20
N ALA A 160 10.99 -4.47 7.19
CA ALA A 160 9.61 -4.02 6.99
C ALA A 160 9.54 -2.51 6.72
N VAL A 161 10.35 -1.73 7.43
CA VAL A 161 10.42 -0.27 7.26
C VAL A 161 10.96 0.11 5.87
N GLY A 162 12.06 -0.52 5.46
CA GLY A 162 12.67 -0.29 4.15
C GLY A 162 11.74 -0.59 2.97
N TYR A 163 10.84 -1.56 3.13
CA TYR A 163 9.81 -1.88 2.13
C TYR A 163 8.84 -0.73 1.84
N ALA A 164 8.53 0.13 2.81
CA ALA A 164 7.60 1.23 2.61
C ALA A 164 8.14 2.32 1.67
N ILE A 165 9.46 2.48 1.56
CA ILE A 165 10.10 3.51 0.73
C ILE A 165 9.85 3.29 -0.77
N PRO A 166 10.13 2.12 -1.37
CA PRO A 166 9.74 1.85 -2.76
C PRO A 166 8.24 2.03 -3.00
N GLY A 167 7.38 1.59 -2.07
CA GLY A 167 5.93 1.80 -2.15
C GLY A 167 5.57 3.29 -2.25
N ALA A 168 6.16 4.14 -1.42
CA ALA A 168 5.97 5.58 -1.46
C ALA A 168 6.38 6.18 -2.81
N VAL A 169 7.52 5.78 -3.35
CA VAL A 169 8.02 6.22 -4.66
C VAL A 169 7.03 5.84 -5.77
N PHE A 170 6.50 4.62 -5.77
CA PHE A 170 5.53 4.19 -6.78
C PHE A 170 4.20 4.95 -6.67
N PHE A 171 3.70 5.22 -5.46
CA PHE A 171 2.53 6.08 -5.27
C PHE A 171 2.77 7.49 -5.82
N LEU A 172 3.93 8.07 -5.55
CA LEU A 172 4.30 9.39 -6.05
C LEU A 172 4.33 9.43 -7.58
N ILE A 173 4.99 8.44 -8.22
CA ILE A 173 5.06 8.34 -9.68
C ILE A 173 3.65 8.16 -10.27
N ALA A 174 2.81 7.30 -9.67
CA ALA A 174 1.43 7.10 -10.12
C ALA A 174 0.60 8.39 -10.03
N ALA A 175 0.73 9.14 -8.93
CA ALA A 175 0.05 10.42 -8.75
C ALA A 175 0.45 11.47 -9.79
N ILE A 176 1.76 11.56 -10.11
CA ILE A 176 2.28 12.48 -11.14
C ILE A 176 1.75 12.09 -12.52
N ARG A 177 1.79 10.80 -12.87
CA ARG A 177 1.34 10.30 -14.17
C ARG A 177 -0.16 10.49 -14.38
N LEU A 178 -0.99 10.22 -13.37
CA LEU A 178 -2.42 10.51 -13.44
C LEU A 178 -2.71 11.99 -13.73
N GLY A 179 -1.90 12.91 -13.17
CA GLY A 179 -2.05 14.33 -13.42
C GLY A 179 -1.64 14.75 -14.82
N ARG A 180 -0.70 14.07 -15.47
CA ARG A 180 -0.28 14.33 -16.87
C ARG A 180 -1.34 13.87 -17.85
N THR A 181 -1.80 12.62 -17.72
CA THR A 181 -2.83 12.05 -18.59
C THR A 181 -4.14 12.85 -18.54
N ALA A 182 -4.50 13.44 -17.38
CA ALA A 182 -5.68 14.26 -17.24
C ALA A 182 -5.57 15.66 -17.92
N LYS A 183 -4.36 16.09 -18.33
CA LYS A 183 -4.14 17.36 -19.06
C LYS A 183 -4.07 17.14 -20.57
N GLU A 184 -3.81 15.92 -21.02
CA GLU A 184 -3.67 15.55 -22.43
C GLU A 184 -5.00 15.15 -23.08
N ASN A 185 -6.04 14.88 -22.28
CA ASN A 185 -7.42 14.58 -22.68
C ASN A 185 -8.36 15.75 -22.38
#